data_91c728e9c63eece61594202d8682cb38
#
_entry.id   91c728e9c63eece61594202d8682cb38
#
_cell.length_a   1.000
_cell.length_b   1.000
_cell.length_c   1.000
_cell.angle_alpha   90.00
_cell.angle_beta   90.00
_cell.angle_gamma   90.00
#
_symmetry.space_group_name_H-M   'P 1'
#
loop_
_entity.id
_entity.type
_entity.pdbx_description
1 polymer ?
#
loop_
_entity_poly.entity_id
_entity_poly.type
_entity_poly.pdbx_seq_one_letter_code
_entity_poly.pdbx_strand_id
1 'polypeptide(L)'
;MANKFVSGTLILTLSGFVVKAIGSINWIILSRILGGEGIGIYQMAFPIYLLALEISSAGIPIAISIITAEKVARLDYNGAQRIFRVSLTMLCSTALFLSVLVFFGSRFLIDYHIIRESRAYYSLIALAPAIFFTTIIAGYRGYLQGWQQMTPTALSQIVEQLVRVVVMLGFAALLLPYGLDYAAGGASLGAGAGGVAAWLVLIYYYYKLKRHLPTDGPVFPKESIRHILKRLIILAVPISLASIMLPVVSNLDLLIVPRRLEVAGYPTHQATELFGYLTGMSVPLINLATILTAAMAMSLVPAISHSFTLGDTKEIYNKTSGAMRIALLVTIPFSVMLYVLAEPVVTFIYNAPAATDATRAVAIAICFLGVHQITTAILQGLKKPKIPVINMGIACLVKVACNWFLVAIPALGITGASYATVADIGVAAALNLVFIYRKTGYIIDIKTVVRNVICAAVMGIAMYFLYDAIGHIGLFLSLTITTVAGSAIYIGLMAATGGVTRADAQHLPFFGRFF
;
A
#
# COMPACT_ATOMS: atom_id res chain seq x y z
N MET A 1 -14.35 21.97 -19.90
CA MET A 1 -13.58 21.67 -18.68
C MET A 1 -13.80 20.25 -18.15
N ALA A 2 -15.03 19.74 -18.14
CA ALA A 2 -15.32 18.37 -17.67
C ALA A 2 -14.52 17.26 -18.40
N ASN A 3 -14.38 17.34 -19.73
CA ASN A 3 -13.62 16.36 -20.52
C ASN A 3 -12.12 16.29 -20.18
N LYS A 4 -11.47 17.43 -19.84
CA LYS A 4 -10.05 17.44 -19.46
C LYS A 4 -9.82 16.84 -18.06
N PHE A 5 -10.73 17.08 -17.12
CA PHE A 5 -10.66 16.52 -15.77
C PHE A 5 -10.84 14.99 -15.80
N VAL A 6 -11.87 14.50 -16.50
CA VAL A 6 -12.13 13.07 -16.64
C VAL A 6 -10.96 12.35 -17.34
N SER A 7 -10.45 12.93 -18.43
CA SER A 7 -9.28 12.39 -19.13
C SER A 7 -8.03 12.37 -18.23
N GLY A 8 -7.78 13.43 -17.45
CA GLY A 8 -6.65 13.49 -16.52
C GLY A 8 -6.73 12.44 -15.41
N THR A 9 -7.92 12.25 -14.84
CA THR A 9 -8.15 11.22 -13.82
C THR A 9 -7.93 9.82 -14.38
N LEU A 10 -8.43 9.53 -15.58
CA LEU A 10 -8.21 8.25 -16.26
C LEU A 10 -6.72 7.98 -16.51
N ILE A 11 -5.97 8.99 -16.97
CA ILE A 11 -4.52 8.87 -17.20
C ILE A 11 -3.79 8.52 -15.89
N LEU A 12 -4.11 9.19 -14.79
CA LEU A 12 -3.50 8.89 -13.48
C LEU A 12 -3.87 7.50 -12.96
N THR A 13 -5.14 7.11 -13.12
CA THR A 13 -5.60 5.77 -12.69
C THR A 13 -4.90 4.67 -13.49
N LEU A 14 -4.82 4.83 -14.81
CA LEU A 14 -4.16 3.86 -15.69
C LEU A 14 -2.65 3.78 -15.39
N SER A 15 -1.98 4.93 -15.24
CA SER A 15 -0.56 4.95 -14.87
C SER A 15 -0.31 4.30 -13.51
N GLY A 16 -1.17 4.55 -12.52
CA GLY A 16 -1.08 3.90 -11.22
C GLY A 16 -1.23 2.39 -11.28
N PHE A 17 -2.12 1.88 -12.14
CA PHE A 17 -2.26 0.45 -12.38
C PHE A 17 -1.01 -0.16 -13.03
N VAL A 18 -0.48 0.49 -14.06
CA VAL A 18 0.75 0.06 -14.76
C VAL A 18 1.94 0.03 -13.78
N VAL A 19 2.11 1.09 -12.98
CA VAL A 19 3.18 1.17 -11.96
C VAL A 19 3.07 0.06 -10.92
N LYS A 20 1.85 -0.25 -10.45
CA LYS A 20 1.63 -1.36 -9.52
C LYS A 20 1.94 -2.72 -10.14
N ALA A 21 1.53 -2.95 -11.39
CA ALA A 21 1.82 -4.19 -12.10
C ALA A 21 3.33 -4.40 -12.28
N ILE A 22 4.05 -3.38 -12.75
CA ILE A 22 5.51 -3.40 -12.88
C ILE A 22 6.16 -3.63 -11.50
N GLY A 23 5.68 -2.95 -10.46
CA GLY A 23 6.17 -3.10 -9.09
C GLY A 23 5.99 -4.50 -8.53
N SER A 24 4.85 -5.14 -8.77
CA SER A 24 4.60 -6.51 -8.34
C SER A 24 5.52 -7.51 -9.04
N ILE A 25 5.69 -7.39 -10.35
CA ILE A 25 6.62 -8.24 -11.13
C ILE A 25 8.06 -8.06 -10.64
N ASN A 26 8.48 -6.80 -10.46
CA ASN A 26 9.80 -6.49 -9.91
C ASN A 26 10.02 -7.16 -8.56
N TRP A 27 9.02 -7.09 -7.69
CA TRP A 27 9.12 -7.64 -6.34
C TRP A 27 9.27 -9.17 -6.34
N ILE A 28 8.56 -9.85 -7.23
CA ILE A 28 8.69 -11.30 -7.44
C ILE A 28 10.11 -11.65 -7.88
N ILE A 29 10.65 -10.95 -8.88
CA ILE A 29 12.00 -11.20 -9.41
C ILE A 29 13.05 -10.91 -8.34
N LEU A 30 12.93 -9.77 -7.63
CA LEU A 30 13.86 -9.41 -6.58
C LEU A 30 13.88 -10.46 -5.45
N SER A 31 12.70 -10.94 -5.04
CA SER A 31 12.59 -11.95 -3.99
C SER A 31 13.24 -13.27 -4.39
N ARG A 32 13.23 -13.62 -5.68
CA ARG A 32 13.94 -14.79 -6.20
C ARG A 32 15.46 -14.61 -6.25
N ILE A 33 15.94 -13.39 -6.51
CA ILE A 33 17.37 -13.06 -6.54
C ILE A 33 17.95 -13.05 -5.12
N LEU A 34 17.29 -12.36 -4.19
CA LEU A 34 17.79 -12.12 -2.84
C LEU A 34 17.46 -13.24 -1.84
N GLY A 35 16.42 -14.05 -2.13
CA GLY A 35 15.89 -15.02 -1.17
C GLY A 35 15.23 -14.36 0.04
N GLY A 36 14.81 -15.15 1.02
CA GLY A 36 14.14 -14.66 2.23
C GLY A 36 15.04 -13.78 3.09
N GLU A 37 16.29 -14.18 3.28
CA GLU A 37 17.25 -13.45 4.09
C GLU A 37 17.61 -12.08 3.48
N GLY A 38 17.92 -12.02 2.19
CA GLY A 38 18.24 -10.75 1.52
C GLY A 38 17.03 -9.81 1.45
N ILE A 39 15.82 -10.33 1.27
CA ILE A 39 14.59 -9.55 1.38
C ILE A 39 14.39 -9.06 2.82
N GLY A 40 14.71 -9.88 3.83
CA GLY A 40 14.70 -9.48 5.23
C GLY A 40 15.62 -8.29 5.50
N ILE A 41 16.86 -8.34 5.01
CA ILE A 41 17.84 -7.23 5.12
C ILE A 41 17.29 -5.96 4.48
N TYR A 42 16.71 -6.05 3.27
CA TYR A 42 16.06 -4.93 2.59
C TYR A 42 14.89 -4.37 3.42
N GLN A 43 14.05 -5.24 3.96
CA GLN A 43 12.87 -4.86 4.75
C GLN A 43 13.22 -4.28 6.13
N MET A 44 14.43 -4.49 6.64
CA MET A 44 14.93 -3.80 7.83
C MET A 44 15.20 -2.30 7.59
N ALA A 45 15.45 -1.87 6.36
CA ALA A 45 15.71 -0.48 6.01
C ALA A 45 14.47 0.25 5.48
N PHE A 46 13.61 -0.46 4.76
CA PHE A 46 12.52 0.13 3.97
C PHE A 46 11.46 0.89 4.81
N PRO A 47 11.01 0.41 6.00
CA PRO A 47 10.06 1.15 6.85
C PRO A 47 10.61 2.51 7.32
N ILE A 48 11.91 2.61 7.61
CA ILE A 48 12.55 3.86 8.02
C ILE A 48 12.54 4.86 6.88
N TYR A 49 12.87 4.40 5.67
CA TYR A 49 12.77 5.20 4.44
C TYR A 49 11.33 5.72 4.24
N LEU A 50 10.32 4.85 4.36
CA LEU A 50 8.92 5.25 4.20
C LEU A 50 8.50 6.27 5.26
N LEU A 51 8.89 6.09 6.52
CA LEU A 51 8.58 7.03 7.59
C LEU A 51 9.21 8.41 7.32
N ALA A 52 10.49 8.43 6.95
CA ALA A 52 11.19 9.67 6.61
C ALA A 52 10.54 10.37 5.40
N LEU A 53 10.11 9.61 4.39
CA LEU A 53 9.43 10.11 3.22
C LEU A 53 8.07 10.74 3.58
N GLU A 54 7.26 10.06 4.39
CA GLU A 54 5.96 10.58 4.83
C GLU A 54 6.11 11.83 5.72
N ILE A 55 7.12 11.88 6.59
CA ILE A 55 7.42 13.09 7.37
C ILE A 55 7.84 14.26 6.46
N SER A 56 8.61 13.98 5.40
CA SER A 56 9.15 15.03 4.52
C SER A 56 8.12 15.57 3.52
N SER A 57 7.18 14.76 3.06
CA SER A 57 6.36 15.09 1.89
C SER A 57 4.86 14.85 2.03
N ALA A 58 4.39 14.06 3.03
CA ALA A 58 2.98 13.72 3.12
C ALA A 58 2.07 14.97 3.18
N GLY A 59 1.00 14.95 2.41
CA GLY A 59 0.02 16.04 2.36
C GLY A 59 0.48 17.32 1.67
N ILE A 60 1.79 17.58 1.60
CA ILE A 60 2.32 18.82 0.99
C ILE A 60 2.02 18.91 -0.51
N PRO A 61 2.15 17.86 -1.33
CA PRO A 61 1.79 17.92 -2.74
C PRO A 61 0.33 18.30 -2.99
N ILE A 62 -0.57 17.79 -2.15
CA ILE A 62 -2.00 18.12 -2.21
C ILE A 62 -2.22 19.59 -1.85
N ALA A 63 -1.57 20.08 -0.79
CA ALA A 63 -1.64 21.48 -0.40
C ALA A 63 -1.09 22.41 -1.50
N ILE A 64 0.05 22.07 -2.11
CA ILE A 64 0.62 22.81 -3.24
C ILE A 64 -0.37 22.83 -4.41
N SER A 65 -0.98 21.69 -4.74
CA SER A 65 -1.94 21.59 -5.84
C SER A 65 -3.15 22.49 -5.61
N ILE A 66 -3.74 22.47 -4.40
CA ILE A 66 -4.90 23.31 -4.04
C ILE A 66 -4.55 24.79 -4.18
N ILE A 67 -3.46 25.25 -3.53
CA ILE A 67 -3.10 26.65 -3.50
C ILE A 67 -2.68 27.14 -4.90
N THR A 68 -1.98 26.29 -5.66
CA THR A 68 -1.62 26.59 -7.05
C THR A 68 -2.86 26.73 -7.92
N ALA A 69 -3.82 25.80 -7.82
CA ALA A 69 -5.07 25.86 -8.58
C ALA A 69 -5.87 27.14 -8.28
N GLU A 70 -5.93 27.58 -7.02
CA GLU A 70 -6.59 28.84 -6.65
C GLU A 70 -5.92 30.06 -7.31
N LYS A 71 -4.57 30.09 -7.34
CA LYS A 71 -3.83 31.17 -7.97
C LYS A 71 -4.01 31.18 -9.48
N VAL A 72 -3.95 30.02 -10.10
CA VAL A 72 -4.19 29.85 -11.55
C VAL A 72 -5.61 30.26 -11.93
N ALA A 73 -6.61 29.92 -11.13
CA ALA A 73 -7.99 30.31 -11.36
C ALA A 73 -8.21 31.84 -11.31
N ARG A 74 -7.39 32.53 -10.51
CA ARG A 74 -7.37 34.00 -10.42
C ARG A 74 -6.45 34.67 -11.44
N LEU A 75 -5.81 33.91 -12.35
CA LEU A 75 -4.82 34.38 -13.32
C LEU A 75 -3.55 34.96 -12.65
N ASP A 76 -3.31 34.65 -11.34
CA ASP A 76 -2.11 35.06 -10.59
C ASP A 76 -0.96 34.05 -10.83
N TYR A 77 -0.41 34.06 -12.03
CA TYR A 77 0.66 33.13 -12.42
C TYR A 77 1.97 33.36 -11.66
N ASN A 78 2.27 34.62 -11.35
CA ASN A 78 3.44 35.00 -10.54
C ASN A 78 3.28 34.50 -9.10
N GLY A 79 2.09 34.61 -8.52
CA GLY A 79 1.75 34.04 -7.22
C GLY A 79 1.88 32.51 -7.22
N ALA A 80 1.39 31.82 -8.24
CA ALA A 80 1.54 30.37 -8.38
C ALA A 80 3.02 29.94 -8.43
N GLN A 81 3.87 30.65 -9.19
CA GLN A 81 5.31 30.39 -9.22
C GLN A 81 6.00 30.70 -7.89
N ARG A 82 5.55 31.73 -7.17
CA ARG A 82 6.08 32.06 -5.84
C ARG A 82 5.75 30.97 -4.84
N ILE A 83 4.50 30.48 -4.83
CA ILE A 83 4.08 29.36 -3.98
C ILE A 83 4.95 28.15 -4.26
N PHE A 84 5.13 27.77 -5.53
CA PHE A 84 5.98 26.65 -5.91
C PHE A 84 7.41 26.79 -5.40
N ARG A 85 8.05 27.96 -5.61
CA ARG A 85 9.42 28.20 -5.12
C ARG A 85 9.53 28.09 -3.60
N VAL A 86 8.62 28.72 -2.86
CA VAL A 86 8.61 28.64 -1.38
C VAL A 86 8.38 27.21 -0.90
N SER A 87 7.44 26.51 -1.50
CA SER A 87 7.14 25.09 -1.18
C SER A 87 8.33 24.19 -1.51
N LEU A 88 8.95 24.38 -2.68
CA LEU A 88 10.11 23.59 -3.10
C LEU A 88 11.31 23.83 -2.18
N THR A 89 11.58 25.08 -1.78
CA THR A 89 12.64 25.38 -0.79
C THR A 89 12.37 24.68 0.55
N MET A 90 11.14 24.72 1.03
CA MET A 90 10.74 24.00 2.26
C MET A 90 10.96 22.50 2.11
N LEU A 91 10.46 21.90 1.01
CA LEU A 91 10.63 20.48 0.73
C LEU A 91 12.10 20.07 0.58
N CYS A 92 12.92 20.88 -0.13
CA CYS A 92 14.36 20.63 -0.25
C CYS A 92 15.06 20.67 1.10
N SER A 93 14.71 21.62 1.97
CA SER A 93 15.31 21.74 3.30
C SER A 93 14.93 20.56 4.22
N THR A 94 13.66 20.20 4.26
CA THR A 94 13.19 19.05 5.08
C THR A 94 13.73 17.73 4.53
N ALA A 95 13.72 17.54 3.22
CA ALA A 95 14.24 16.34 2.55
C ALA A 95 15.74 16.17 2.75
N LEU A 96 16.51 17.27 2.60
CA LEU A 96 17.95 17.24 2.84
C LEU A 96 18.26 16.92 4.30
N PHE A 97 17.56 17.56 5.24
CA PHE A 97 17.72 17.27 6.66
C PHE A 97 17.46 15.81 6.99
N LEU A 98 16.32 15.24 6.51
CA LEU A 98 15.98 13.85 6.77
C LEU A 98 16.89 12.86 6.03
N SER A 99 17.30 13.18 4.80
CA SER A 99 18.27 12.36 4.05
C SER A 99 19.61 12.28 4.78
N VAL A 100 20.13 13.42 5.26
CA VAL A 100 21.37 13.50 6.05
C VAL A 100 21.20 12.80 7.40
N LEU A 101 20.06 13.00 8.07
CA LEU A 101 19.73 12.32 9.34
C LEU A 101 19.72 10.81 9.18
N VAL A 102 19.08 10.28 8.14
CA VAL A 102 19.06 8.83 7.86
C VAL A 102 20.44 8.33 7.47
N PHE A 103 21.19 9.06 6.64
CA PHE A 103 22.52 8.65 6.21
C PHE A 103 23.49 8.51 7.38
N PHE A 104 23.65 9.54 8.21
CA PHE A 104 24.54 9.49 9.38
C PHE A 104 23.93 8.73 10.55
N GLY A 105 22.61 8.80 10.72
CA GLY A 105 21.88 8.06 11.75
C GLY A 105 21.86 6.54 11.52
N SER A 106 22.10 6.07 10.30
CA SER A 106 22.15 4.64 9.96
C SER A 106 23.16 3.90 10.84
N ARG A 107 24.34 4.47 11.04
CA ARG A 107 25.38 3.89 11.88
C ARG A 107 24.95 3.82 13.34
N PHE A 108 24.34 4.90 13.85
CA PHE A 108 23.79 4.93 15.21
C PHE A 108 22.70 3.85 15.40
N LEU A 109 21.80 3.68 14.44
CA LEU A 109 20.73 2.67 14.51
C LEU A 109 21.29 1.23 14.59
N ILE A 110 22.42 0.97 13.93
CA ILE A 110 23.10 -0.32 13.97
C ILE A 110 23.93 -0.49 15.24
N ASP A 111 24.79 0.47 15.57
CA ASP A 111 25.72 0.39 16.71
C ASP A 111 24.98 0.25 18.05
N TYR A 112 23.84 0.92 18.21
CA TYR A 112 22.96 0.80 19.39
C TYR A 112 21.96 -0.35 19.31
N HIS A 113 22.11 -1.25 18.32
CA HIS A 113 21.23 -2.41 18.13
C HIS A 113 19.73 -2.08 18.08
N ILE A 114 19.36 -0.88 17.61
CA ILE A 114 17.98 -0.51 17.34
C ILE A 114 17.48 -1.36 16.18
N ILE A 115 18.29 -1.43 15.10
CA ILE A 115 18.16 -2.43 14.05
C ILE A 115 19.12 -3.57 14.38
N ARG A 116 18.58 -4.77 14.58
CA ARG A 116 19.34 -5.96 14.99
C ARG A 116 20.27 -6.48 13.92
N GLU A 117 19.87 -6.35 12.67
CA GLU A 117 20.61 -6.85 11.52
C GLU A 117 21.61 -5.80 11.01
N SER A 118 22.89 -5.99 11.32
CA SER A 118 23.94 -5.04 10.95
C SER A 118 24.13 -4.89 9.42
N ARG A 119 23.83 -5.93 8.66
CA ARG A 119 23.93 -5.96 7.19
C ARG A 119 22.91 -5.03 6.51
N ALA A 120 21.87 -4.55 7.23
CA ALA A 120 20.93 -3.56 6.73
C ALA A 120 21.56 -2.17 6.55
N TYR A 121 22.78 -1.93 7.02
CA TYR A 121 23.51 -0.67 6.92
C TYR A 121 23.59 -0.16 5.48
N TYR A 122 23.99 -1.02 4.53
CA TYR A 122 24.12 -0.62 3.12
C TYR A 122 22.77 -0.26 2.49
N SER A 123 21.70 -0.95 2.87
CA SER A 123 20.34 -0.62 2.40
C SER A 123 19.86 0.73 2.95
N LEU A 124 20.16 1.06 4.22
CA LEU A 124 19.81 2.33 4.84
C LEU A 124 20.50 3.52 4.15
N ILE A 125 21.83 3.44 3.98
CA ILE A 125 22.58 4.53 3.34
C ILE A 125 22.22 4.70 1.87
N ALA A 126 21.90 3.61 1.15
CA ALA A 126 21.46 3.65 -0.24
C ALA A 126 20.06 4.28 -0.41
N LEU A 127 19.18 4.13 0.57
CA LEU A 127 17.84 4.74 0.58
C LEU A 127 17.86 6.22 1.00
N ALA A 128 18.88 6.69 1.73
CA ALA A 128 18.93 8.06 2.22
C ALA A 128 18.85 9.12 1.09
N PRO A 129 19.59 9.04 -0.03
CA PRO A 129 19.44 9.97 -1.15
C PRO A 129 18.07 9.91 -1.82
N ALA A 130 17.39 8.73 -1.78
CA ALA A 130 16.08 8.56 -2.36
C ALA A 130 15.03 9.43 -1.65
N ILE A 131 15.15 9.66 -0.34
CA ILE A 131 14.28 10.58 0.42
C ILE A 131 14.29 11.96 -0.20
N PHE A 132 15.48 12.47 -0.53
CA PHE A 132 15.64 13.80 -1.13
C PHE A 132 14.93 13.90 -2.48
N PHE A 133 15.25 13.02 -3.41
CA PHE A 133 14.68 13.09 -4.76
C PHE A 133 13.17 12.83 -4.77
N THR A 134 12.68 11.85 -4.02
CA THR A 134 11.25 11.52 -3.98
C THR A 134 10.43 12.67 -3.36
N THR A 135 10.95 13.35 -2.36
CA THR A 135 10.30 14.53 -1.77
C THR A 135 10.23 15.70 -2.75
N ILE A 136 11.28 15.97 -3.50
CA ILE A 136 11.30 17.02 -4.52
C ILE A 136 10.28 16.72 -5.63
N ILE A 137 10.24 15.49 -6.12
CA ILE A 137 9.26 15.02 -7.11
C ILE A 137 7.84 15.30 -6.67
N ALA A 138 7.53 15.05 -5.39
CA ALA A 138 6.22 15.28 -4.82
C ALA A 138 5.80 16.76 -4.94
N GLY A 139 6.73 17.69 -4.73
CA GLY A 139 6.51 19.13 -4.94
C GLY A 139 6.20 19.50 -6.39
N TYR A 140 6.97 18.97 -7.35
CA TYR A 140 6.72 19.19 -8.78
C TYR A 140 5.39 18.61 -9.23
N ARG A 141 5.07 17.39 -8.79
CA ARG A 141 3.77 16.75 -9.09
C ARG A 141 2.62 17.59 -8.55
N GLY A 142 2.69 18.04 -7.30
CA GLY A 142 1.67 18.91 -6.71
C GLY A 142 1.47 20.20 -7.50
N TYR A 143 2.55 20.85 -7.91
CA TYR A 143 2.49 22.07 -8.71
C TYR A 143 1.83 21.86 -10.07
N LEU A 144 2.28 20.84 -10.84
CA LEU A 144 1.75 20.55 -12.17
C LEU A 144 0.29 20.07 -12.12
N GLN A 145 -0.09 19.32 -11.09
CA GLN A 145 -1.49 18.95 -10.83
C GLN A 145 -2.36 20.19 -10.53
N GLY A 146 -1.82 21.19 -9.83
CA GLY A 146 -2.50 22.47 -9.61
C GLY A 146 -2.80 23.22 -10.91
N TRP A 147 -1.99 23.00 -11.96
CA TRP A 147 -2.25 23.46 -13.32
C TRP A 147 -3.17 22.53 -14.13
N GLN A 148 -3.78 21.53 -13.48
CA GLN A 148 -4.59 20.48 -14.13
C GLN A 148 -3.83 19.69 -15.21
N GLN A 149 -2.50 19.64 -15.13
CA GLN A 149 -1.65 18.83 -16.00
C GLN A 149 -1.33 17.51 -15.32
N MET A 150 -2.10 16.45 -15.65
CA MET A 150 -1.94 15.12 -15.04
C MET A 150 -0.93 14.24 -15.78
N THR A 151 -0.75 14.46 -17.08
CA THR A 151 0.18 13.69 -17.91
C THR A 151 1.64 13.68 -17.40
N PRO A 152 2.23 14.83 -16.94
CA PRO A 152 3.57 14.82 -16.39
C PRO A 152 3.70 13.92 -15.15
N THR A 153 2.69 13.95 -14.28
CA THR A 153 2.65 13.08 -13.10
C THR A 153 2.62 11.60 -13.49
N ALA A 154 1.73 11.23 -14.41
CA ALA A 154 1.60 9.86 -14.89
C ALA A 154 2.90 9.35 -15.54
N LEU A 155 3.47 10.15 -16.45
CA LEU A 155 4.71 9.78 -17.15
C LEU A 155 5.89 9.67 -16.17
N SER A 156 6.01 10.63 -15.23
CA SER A 156 7.07 10.58 -14.22
C SER A 156 6.97 9.34 -13.33
N GLN A 157 5.76 8.87 -12.99
CA GLN A 157 5.57 7.65 -12.21
C GLN A 157 5.99 6.38 -12.98
N ILE A 158 5.64 6.31 -14.26
CA ILE A 158 6.03 5.17 -15.12
C ILE A 158 7.55 5.13 -15.29
N VAL A 159 8.18 6.27 -15.63
CA VAL A 159 9.64 6.37 -15.80
C VAL A 159 10.36 6.06 -14.49
N GLU A 160 9.88 6.61 -13.37
CA GLU A 160 10.41 6.30 -12.03
C GLU A 160 10.43 4.79 -11.78
N GLN A 161 9.29 4.12 -12.03
CA GLN A 161 9.16 2.70 -11.76
C GLN A 161 10.04 1.85 -12.69
N LEU A 162 10.11 2.19 -13.98
CA LEU A 162 10.94 1.47 -14.94
C LEU A 162 12.43 1.56 -14.58
N VAL A 163 12.94 2.78 -14.31
CA VAL A 163 14.33 2.98 -13.92
C VAL A 163 14.62 2.32 -12.57
N ARG A 164 13.70 2.45 -11.60
CA ARG A 164 13.80 1.76 -10.30
C ARG A 164 13.98 0.26 -10.49
N VAL A 165 13.16 -0.38 -11.32
CA VAL A 165 13.22 -1.82 -11.58
C VAL A 165 14.55 -2.23 -12.18
N VAL A 166 14.99 -1.54 -13.24
CA VAL A 166 16.24 -1.85 -13.93
C VAL A 166 17.44 -1.72 -12.98
N VAL A 167 17.51 -0.62 -12.23
CA VAL A 167 18.61 -0.37 -11.29
C VAL A 167 18.54 -1.34 -10.11
N MET A 168 17.37 -1.56 -9.53
CA MET A 168 17.14 -2.46 -8.40
C MET A 168 17.56 -3.90 -8.71
N LEU A 169 17.05 -4.46 -9.81
CA LEU A 169 17.37 -5.83 -10.21
C LEU A 169 18.81 -5.96 -10.71
N GLY A 170 19.29 -4.97 -11.48
CA GLY A 170 20.63 -4.94 -12.00
C GLY A 170 21.70 -4.94 -10.90
N PHE A 171 21.60 -4.02 -9.94
CA PHE A 171 22.55 -3.95 -8.83
C PHE A 171 22.38 -5.09 -7.81
N ALA A 172 21.15 -5.57 -7.58
CA ALA A 172 20.94 -6.76 -6.77
C ALA A 172 21.70 -7.96 -7.34
N ALA A 173 21.57 -8.23 -8.65
CA ALA A 173 22.22 -9.35 -9.30
C ALA A 173 23.75 -9.17 -9.39
N LEU A 174 24.22 -7.95 -9.71
CA LEU A 174 25.65 -7.66 -9.85
C LEU A 174 26.41 -7.74 -8.52
N LEU A 175 25.77 -7.34 -7.42
CA LEU A 175 26.43 -7.30 -6.11
C LEU A 175 26.20 -8.58 -5.29
N LEU A 176 25.33 -9.48 -5.72
CA LEU A 176 25.05 -10.74 -5.03
C LEU A 176 26.31 -11.61 -4.79
N PRO A 177 27.27 -11.71 -5.73
CA PRO A 177 28.51 -12.48 -5.48
C PRO A 177 29.40 -11.91 -4.37
N TYR A 178 29.22 -10.64 -4.01
CA TYR A 178 30.00 -9.97 -2.95
C TYR A 178 29.36 -10.10 -1.57
N GLY A 179 28.08 -10.48 -1.50
CA GLY A 179 27.33 -10.70 -0.27
C GLY A 179 25.89 -10.18 -0.35
N LEU A 180 25.02 -10.75 0.49
CA LEU A 180 23.59 -10.35 0.55
C LEU A 180 23.39 -8.92 1.04
N ASP A 181 24.24 -8.41 1.89
CA ASP A 181 24.25 -7.03 2.38
C ASP A 181 24.52 -6.02 1.25
N TYR A 182 25.51 -6.29 0.39
CA TYR A 182 25.78 -5.48 -0.80
C TYR A 182 24.67 -5.60 -1.83
N ALA A 183 24.10 -6.80 -2.02
CA ALA A 183 23.01 -7.01 -2.97
C ALA A 183 21.73 -6.27 -2.52
N ALA A 184 21.37 -6.34 -1.25
CA ALA A 184 20.21 -5.61 -0.69
C ALA A 184 20.43 -4.09 -0.73
N GLY A 185 21.66 -3.63 -0.44
CA GLY A 185 22.06 -2.24 -0.57
C GLY A 185 21.96 -1.76 -2.01
N GLY A 186 22.45 -2.57 -2.96
CA GLY A 186 22.36 -2.31 -4.41
C GLY A 186 20.92 -2.21 -4.89
N ALA A 187 20.07 -3.13 -4.44
CA ALA A 187 18.62 -3.07 -4.71
C ALA A 187 18.03 -1.74 -4.23
N SER A 188 18.44 -1.27 -3.07
CA SER A 188 17.95 -0.02 -2.45
C SER A 188 18.30 1.23 -3.27
N LEU A 189 19.38 1.21 -4.07
CA LEU A 189 19.74 2.30 -4.99
C LEU A 189 18.68 2.57 -6.06
N GLY A 190 17.88 1.55 -6.39
CA GLY A 190 16.81 1.68 -7.38
C GLY A 190 15.82 2.80 -7.04
N ALA A 191 15.53 3.02 -5.76
CA ALA A 191 14.62 4.09 -5.32
C ALA A 191 15.19 5.48 -5.66
N GLY A 192 16.48 5.71 -5.40
CA GLY A 192 17.15 6.96 -5.72
C GLY A 192 17.26 7.20 -7.22
N ALA A 193 17.68 6.18 -7.98
CA ALA A 193 17.82 6.27 -9.45
C ALA A 193 16.47 6.55 -10.13
N GLY A 194 15.41 5.83 -9.73
CA GLY A 194 14.05 6.10 -10.20
C GLY A 194 13.61 7.53 -9.88
N GLY A 195 13.94 8.00 -8.67
CA GLY A 195 13.70 9.38 -8.25
C GLY A 195 14.36 10.40 -9.17
N VAL A 196 15.65 10.24 -9.45
CA VAL A 196 16.38 11.14 -10.36
C VAL A 196 15.71 11.17 -11.74
N ALA A 197 15.38 10.00 -12.29
CA ALA A 197 14.76 9.91 -13.60
C ALA A 197 13.40 10.62 -13.64
N ALA A 198 12.55 10.41 -12.65
CA ALA A 198 11.27 11.11 -12.54
C ALA A 198 11.43 12.61 -12.41
N TRP A 199 12.41 13.06 -11.63
CA TRP A 199 12.70 14.47 -11.45
C TRP A 199 13.09 15.13 -12.77
N LEU A 200 13.92 14.50 -13.59
CA LEU A 200 14.30 15.01 -14.92
C LEU A 200 13.07 15.18 -15.83
N VAL A 201 12.15 14.20 -15.83
CA VAL A 201 10.88 14.30 -16.59
C VAL A 201 10.07 15.52 -16.11
N LEU A 202 9.94 15.70 -14.79
CA LEU A 202 9.13 16.77 -14.22
C LEU A 202 9.76 18.16 -14.44
N ILE A 203 11.08 18.28 -14.41
CA ILE A 203 11.83 19.50 -14.77
C ILE A 203 11.53 19.89 -16.21
N TYR A 204 11.58 18.94 -17.14
CA TYR A 204 11.26 19.20 -18.54
C TYR A 204 9.85 19.81 -18.69
N TYR A 205 8.84 19.20 -18.04
CA TYR A 205 7.47 19.70 -18.10
C TYR A 205 7.28 21.03 -17.36
N TYR A 206 7.99 21.26 -16.27
CA TYR A 206 7.97 22.54 -15.57
C TYR A 206 8.51 23.68 -16.46
N TYR A 207 9.64 23.48 -17.13
CA TYR A 207 10.18 24.51 -18.03
C TYR A 207 9.31 24.67 -19.28
N LYS A 208 8.74 23.60 -19.81
CA LYS A 208 7.76 23.67 -20.90
C LYS A 208 6.55 24.50 -20.49
N LEU A 209 5.96 24.26 -19.32
CA LEU A 209 4.88 25.08 -18.79
C LEU A 209 5.29 26.54 -18.65
N LYS A 210 6.44 26.80 -18.03
CA LYS A 210 6.93 28.15 -17.77
C LYS A 210 7.11 28.99 -19.04
N ARG A 211 7.54 28.37 -20.14
CA ARG A 211 7.72 29.07 -21.44
C ARG A 211 6.39 29.51 -22.08
N HIS A 212 5.27 28.89 -21.72
CA HIS A 212 3.96 29.18 -22.28
C HIS A 212 3.09 30.03 -21.33
N LEU A 213 3.65 30.49 -20.20
CA LEU A 213 2.90 31.36 -19.31
C LEU A 213 2.86 32.79 -19.89
N PRO A 214 1.68 33.42 -19.90
CA PRO A 214 1.57 34.82 -20.26
C PRO A 214 2.41 35.69 -19.31
N THR A 215 3.18 36.62 -19.88
CA THR A 215 3.95 37.61 -19.12
C THR A 215 3.07 38.77 -18.66
N ASP A 216 1.98 39.04 -19.39
CA ASP A 216 1.07 40.15 -19.18
C ASP A 216 -0.17 39.66 -18.44
N GLY A 217 -0.14 39.71 -17.12
CA GLY A 217 -1.27 39.38 -16.27
C GLY A 217 -1.53 40.43 -15.20
N PRO A 218 -2.68 40.34 -14.49
CA PRO A 218 -2.97 41.23 -13.38
C PRO A 218 -1.86 41.20 -12.33
N VAL A 219 -1.45 42.38 -11.86
CA VAL A 219 -0.44 42.47 -10.80
C VAL A 219 -1.11 42.31 -9.46
N PHE A 220 -0.81 41.21 -8.78
CA PHE A 220 -1.29 40.93 -7.43
C PHE A 220 -0.21 41.26 -6.39
N PRO A 221 -0.63 41.67 -5.17
CA PRO A 221 0.32 41.90 -4.08
C PRO A 221 1.04 40.59 -3.71
N LYS A 222 2.34 40.69 -3.49
CA LYS A 222 3.18 39.53 -3.15
C LYS A 222 2.83 39.02 -1.76
N GLU A 223 2.31 37.82 -1.66
CA GLU A 223 2.10 37.15 -0.37
C GLU A 223 3.40 36.93 0.40
N SER A 224 3.41 37.12 1.71
CA SER A 224 4.59 36.88 2.54
C SER A 224 4.93 35.37 2.59
N ILE A 225 6.20 35.05 2.68
CA ILE A 225 6.68 33.66 2.79
C ILE A 225 6.05 32.97 4.00
N ARG A 226 5.97 33.68 5.14
CA ARG A 226 5.37 33.17 6.37
C ARG A 226 3.89 32.79 6.17
N HIS A 227 3.14 33.59 5.42
CA HIS A 227 1.73 33.30 5.12
C HIS A 227 1.58 32.06 4.25
N ILE A 228 2.40 31.92 3.20
CA ILE A 228 2.43 30.75 2.32
C ILE A 228 2.75 29.48 3.13
N LEU A 229 3.81 29.52 3.94
CA LEU A 229 4.21 28.37 4.77
C LEU A 229 3.14 27.97 5.78
N LYS A 230 2.55 28.95 6.48
CA LYS A 230 1.45 28.68 7.43
C LYS A 230 0.27 28.00 6.73
N ARG A 231 -0.09 28.49 5.55
CA ARG A 231 -1.20 27.93 4.77
C ARG A 231 -0.92 26.51 4.27
N LEU A 232 0.30 26.26 3.79
CA LEU A 232 0.76 24.93 3.39
C LEU A 232 0.69 23.93 4.56
N ILE A 233 1.22 24.32 5.73
CA ILE A 233 1.24 23.46 6.92
C ILE A 233 -0.18 23.15 7.41
N ILE A 234 -1.07 24.15 7.48
CA ILE A 234 -2.46 23.95 7.91
C ILE A 234 -3.19 22.95 7.00
N LEU A 235 -2.95 23.00 5.69
CA LEU A 235 -3.57 22.08 4.75
C LEU A 235 -2.89 20.70 4.75
N ALA A 236 -1.57 20.65 4.88
CA ALA A 236 -0.80 19.40 4.80
C ALA A 236 -0.92 18.54 6.06
N VAL A 237 -0.84 19.13 7.26
CA VAL A 237 -0.76 18.38 8.54
C VAL A 237 -1.89 17.38 8.74
N PRO A 238 -3.19 17.70 8.51
CA PRO A 238 -4.25 16.71 8.68
C PRO A 238 -4.13 15.51 7.73
N ILE A 239 -3.63 15.75 6.51
CA ILE A 239 -3.42 14.72 5.49
C ILE A 239 -2.20 13.88 5.87
N SER A 240 -1.11 14.52 6.30
CA SER A 240 0.12 13.85 6.73
C SER A 240 -0.11 12.91 7.92
N LEU A 241 -0.89 13.35 8.91
CA LEU A 241 -1.20 12.53 10.07
C LEU A 241 -1.90 11.21 9.70
N ALA A 242 -2.77 11.24 8.70
CA ALA A 242 -3.41 10.03 8.20
C ALA A 242 -2.44 9.09 7.46
N SER A 243 -1.53 9.65 6.66
CA SER A 243 -0.57 8.89 5.86
C SER A 243 0.55 8.26 6.69
N ILE A 244 0.99 8.93 7.76
CA ILE A 244 2.11 8.48 8.61
C ILE A 244 1.75 7.21 9.42
N MET A 245 0.47 6.94 9.66
CA MET A 245 0.06 5.80 10.50
C MET A 245 0.60 4.46 9.99
N LEU A 246 0.50 4.19 8.68
CA LEU A 246 0.96 2.93 8.11
C LEU A 246 2.50 2.73 8.23
N PRO A 247 3.36 3.70 7.86
CA PRO A 247 4.78 3.63 8.14
C PRO A 247 5.13 3.47 9.62
N VAL A 248 4.39 4.12 10.52
CA VAL A 248 4.61 3.94 11.97
C VAL A 248 4.38 2.49 12.39
N VAL A 249 3.27 1.87 11.96
CA VAL A 249 2.98 0.46 12.24
C VAL A 249 4.09 -0.44 11.70
N SER A 250 4.55 -0.20 10.47
CA SER A 250 5.64 -0.98 9.86
C SER A 250 6.98 -0.84 10.61
N ASN A 251 7.27 0.37 11.13
CA ASN A 251 8.46 0.58 11.95
C ASN A 251 8.36 -0.08 13.33
N LEU A 252 7.16 -0.15 13.91
CA LEU A 252 6.95 -0.90 15.17
C LEU A 252 7.16 -2.40 14.94
N ASP A 253 6.69 -2.95 13.82
CA ASP A 253 6.98 -4.34 13.46
C ASP A 253 8.49 -4.57 13.29
N LEU A 254 9.19 -3.68 12.60
CA LEU A 254 10.65 -3.73 12.44
C LEU A 254 11.40 -3.76 13.78
N LEU A 255 10.97 -2.96 14.75
CA LEU A 255 11.63 -2.87 16.05
C LEU A 255 11.29 -4.02 16.99
N ILE A 256 10.08 -4.58 16.89
CA ILE A 256 9.57 -5.56 17.85
C ILE A 256 9.79 -6.99 17.35
N VAL A 257 9.40 -7.30 16.11
CA VAL A 257 9.32 -8.68 15.63
C VAL A 257 10.69 -9.38 15.63
N PRO A 258 11.77 -8.82 15.03
CA PRO A 258 13.08 -9.49 15.05
C PRO A 258 13.60 -9.70 16.47
N ARG A 259 13.45 -8.68 17.32
CA ARG A 259 13.87 -8.76 18.72
C ARG A 259 13.14 -9.84 19.51
N ARG A 260 11.84 -10.02 19.27
CA ARG A 260 11.03 -11.05 19.93
C ARG A 260 11.29 -12.45 19.38
N LEU A 261 11.65 -12.57 18.10
CA LEU A 261 12.14 -13.82 17.53
C LEU A 261 13.45 -14.28 18.17
N GLU A 262 14.38 -13.35 18.43
CA GLU A 262 15.61 -13.66 19.17
C GLU A 262 15.31 -14.18 20.60
N VAL A 263 14.33 -13.58 21.28
CA VAL A 263 13.86 -14.07 22.59
C VAL A 263 13.25 -15.46 22.51
N ALA A 264 12.58 -15.80 21.39
CA ALA A 264 12.05 -17.12 21.10
C ALA A 264 13.14 -18.15 20.77
N GLY A 265 14.43 -17.75 20.68
CA GLY A 265 15.57 -18.63 20.45
C GLY A 265 16.09 -18.65 19.01
N TYR A 266 15.58 -17.81 18.12
CA TYR A 266 16.08 -17.72 16.75
C TYR A 266 17.34 -16.85 16.67
N PRO A 267 18.42 -17.27 15.99
CA PRO A 267 19.58 -16.43 15.75
C PRO A 267 19.20 -15.24 14.85
N THR A 268 19.94 -14.13 14.95
CA THR A 268 19.61 -12.86 14.26
C THR A 268 19.39 -13.02 12.75
N HIS A 269 20.25 -13.81 12.06
CA HIS A 269 20.09 -14.03 10.62
C HIS A 269 18.77 -14.75 10.29
N GLN A 270 18.39 -15.76 11.08
CA GLN A 270 17.14 -16.48 10.90
C GLN A 270 15.93 -15.61 11.26
N ALA A 271 16.03 -14.77 12.29
CA ALA A 271 14.99 -13.80 12.64
C ALA A 271 14.76 -12.79 11.49
N THR A 272 15.86 -12.34 10.84
CA THR A 272 15.82 -11.47 9.68
C THR A 272 15.15 -12.15 8.49
N GLU A 273 15.50 -13.41 8.21
CA GLU A 273 14.91 -14.21 7.14
C GLU A 273 13.40 -14.41 7.36
N LEU A 274 12.98 -14.82 8.55
CA LEU A 274 11.58 -14.98 8.92
C LEU A 274 10.79 -13.66 8.80
N PHE A 275 11.39 -12.55 9.21
CA PHE A 275 10.81 -11.22 9.04
C PHE A 275 10.66 -10.88 7.54
N GLY A 276 11.63 -11.24 6.72
CA GLY A 276 11.57 -11.13 5.26
C GLY A 276 10.45 -11.95 4.63
N TYR A 277 10.25 -13.19 5.09
CA TYR A 277 9.14 -14.03 4.64
C TYR A 277 7.77 -13.42 4.95
N LEU A 278 7.59 -12.85 6.14
CA LEU A 278 6.34 -12.21 6.49
C LEU A 278 6.12 -10.90 5.73
N THR A 279 7.03 -9.94 5.89
CA THR A 279 6.84 -8.56 5.40
C THR A 279 7.10 -8.41 3.91
N GLY A 280 8.05 -9.18 3.38
CA GLY A 280 8.48 -9.12 2.00
C GLY A 280 7.81 -10.11 1.06
N MET A 281 7.25 -11.20 1.54
CA MET A 281 6.63 -12.22 0.68
C MET A 281 5.15 -12.43 1.00
N SER A 282 4.79 -12.67 2.26
CA SER A 282 3.41 -13.00 2.64
C SER A 282 2.46 -11.80 2.58
N VAL A 283 2.86 -10.64 3.15
CA VAL A 283 2.04 -9.42 3.15
C VAL A 283 1.76 -8.89 1.74
N PRO A 284 2.70 -8.86 0.79
CA PRO A 284 2.42 -8.50 -0.60
C PRO A 284 1.35 -9.38 -1.26
N LEU A 285 1.29 -10.69 -0.96
CA LEU A 285 0.24 -11.59 -1.49
C LEU A 285 -1.15 -11.20 -0.99
N ILE A 286 -1.27 -10.80 0.29
CA ILE A 286 -2.54 -10.32 0.84
C ILE A 286 -2.99 -9.05 0.12
N ASN A 287 -2.08 -8.12 -0.12
CA ASN A 287 -2.38 -6.88 -0.81
C ASN A 287 -2.83 -7.12 -2.26
N LEU A 288 -2.26 -8.12 -2.94
CA LEU A 288 -2.70 -8.53 -4.27
C LEU A 288 -4.12 -9.09 -4.23
N ALA A 289 -4.44 -9.95 -3.26
CA ALA A 289 -5.77 -10.55 -3.10
C ALA A 289 -6.88 -9.50 -2.85
N THR A 290 -6.52 -8.34 -2.27
CA THR A 290 -7.46 -7.27 -1.91
C THR A 290 -7.47 -6.09 -2.89
N ILE A 291 -6.84 -6.20 -4.07
CA ILE A 291 -6.85 -5.14 -5.09
C ILE A 291 -8.27 -4.75 -5.50
N LEU A 292 -9.16 -5.72 -5.66
CA LEU A 292 -10.54 -5.46 -6.06
C LEU A 292 -11.31 -4.68 -4.99
N THR A 293 -11.17 -5.04 -3.72
CA THR A 293 -11.82 -4.32 -2.62
C THR A 293 -11.24 -2.91 -2.44
N ALA A 294 -9.94 -2.72 -2.69
CA ALA A 294 -9.33 -1.39 -2.71
C ALA A 294 -9.88 -0.52 -3.85
N ALA A 295 -10.07 -1.08 -5.04
CA ALA A 295 -10.68 -0.37 -6.17
C ALA A 295 -12.15 0.00 -5.89
N MET A 296 -12.91 -0.92 -5.30
CA MET A 296 -14.28 -0.65 -4.84
C MET A 296 -14.33 0.44 -3.78
N ALA A 297 -13.43 0.42 -2.81
CA ALA A 297 -13.32 1.44 -1.77
C ALA A 297 -13.16 2.84 -2.36
N MET A 298 -12.30 3.02 -3.37
CA MET A 298 -12.10 4.30 -4.05
C MET A 298 -13.37 4.83 -4.71
N SER A 299 -14.17 3.97 -5.32
CA SER A 299 -15.45 4.36 -5.96
C SER A 299 -16.58 4.59 -4.94
N LEU A 300 -16.51 3.90 -3.81
CA LEU A 300 -17.54 3.96 -2.77
C LEU A 300 -17.52 5.30 -2.01
N VAL A 301 -16.36 5.93 -1.81
CA VAL A 301 -16.24 7.21 -1.11
C VAL A 301 -17.11 8.30 -1.73
N PRO A 302 -17.02 8.63 -3.04
CA PRO A 302 -17.88 9.64 -3.65
C PRO A 302 -19.35 9.19 -3.69
N ALA A 303 -19.64 7.91 -3.89
CA ALA A 303 -20.99 7.38 -3.94
C ALA A 303 -21.73 7.54 -2.60
N ILE A 304 -21.07 7.24 -1.48
CA ILE A 304 -21.62 7.46 -0.12
C ILE A 304 -21.71 8.96 0.20
N SER A 305 -20.71 9.75 -0.18
CA SER A 305 -20.72 11.20 0.06
C SER A 305 -21.88 11.89 -0.65
N HIS A 306 -22.23 11.46 -1.86
CA HIS A 306 -23.39 11.96 -2.59
C HIS A 306 -24.70 11.66 -1.85
N SER A 307 -24.94 10.38 -1.49
CA SER A 307 -26.15 9.98 -0.76
C SER A 307 -26.24 10.66 0.63
N PHE A 308 -25.09 10.82 1.30
CA PHE A 308 -25.02 11.54 2.58
C PHE A 308 -25.41 13.01 2.45
N THR A 309 -24.99 13.67 1.37
CA THR A 309 -25.34 15.09 1.11
C THR A 309 -26.83 15.26 0.82
N LEU A 310 -27.48 14.27 0.18
CA LEU A 310 -28.92 14.24 -0.07
C LEU A 310 -29.75 13.81 1.15
N GLY A 311 -29.11 13.35 2.24
CA GLY A 311 -29.80 12.83 3.43
C GLY A 311 -30.46 11.46 3.22
N ASP A 312 -30.15 10.75 2.13
CA ASP A 312 -30.75 9.46 1.80
C ASP A 312 -30.05 8.32 2.58
N THR A 313 -30.55 8.08 3.78
CA THR A 313 -30.04 7.02 4.68
C THR A 313 -30.29 5.62 4.14
N LYS A 314 -31.38 5.40 3.39
CA LYS A 314 -31.73 4.12 2.79
C LYS A 314 -30.74 3.75 1.68
N GLU A 315 -30.39 4.74 0.85
CA GLU A 315 -29.39 4.53 -0.22
C GLU A 315 -28.00 4.28 0.38
N ILE A 316 -27.62 4.99 1.46
CA ILE A 316 -26.37 4.72 2.19
C ILE A 316 -26.34 3.28 2.70
N TYR A 317 -27.43 2.82 3.32
CA TYR A 317 -27.55 1.44 3.82
C TYR A 317 -27.40 0.41 2.68
N ASN A 318 -28.10 0.61 1.57
CA ASN A 318 -28.05 -0.28 0.41
C ASN A 318 -26.66 -0.35 -0.22
N LYS A 319 -26.00 0.78 -0.41
CA LYS A 319 -24.62 0.85 -0.93
C LYS A 319 -23.62 0.19 0.02
N THR A 320 -23.78 0.40 1.32
CA THR A 320 -22.96 -0.25 2.36
C THR A 320 -23.13 -1.75 2.32
N SER A 321 -24.37 -2.24 2.30
CA SER A 321 -24.71 -3.67 2.26
C SER A 321 -24.18 -4.34 0.99
N GLY A 322 -24.39 -3.72 -0.18
CA GLY A 322 -23.91 -4.24 -1.46
C GLY A 322 -22.38 -4.33 -1.51
N ALA A 323 -21.68 -3.25 -1.13
CA ALA A 323 -20.22 -3.23 -1.11
C ALA A 323 -19.63 -4.26 -0.13
N MET A 324 -20.22 -4.40 1.06
CA MET A 324 -19.78 -5.36 2.05
C MET A 324 -20.00 -6.81 1.58
N ARG A 325 -21.14 -7.08 0.94
CA ARG A 325 -21.45 -8.41 0.40
C ARG A 325 -20.44 -8.82 -0.69
N ILE A 326 -20.13 -7.92 -1.63
CA ILE A 326 -19.14 -8.17 -2.67
C ILE A 326 -17.74 -8.35 -2.08
N ALA A 327 -17.36 -7.53 -1.10
CA ALA A 327 -16.07 -7.67 -0.44
C ALA A 327 -15.90 -9.05 0.21
N LEU A 328 -16.90 -9.52 0.96
CA LEU A 328 -16.88 -10.84 1.60
C LEU A 328 -16.93 -11.98 0.58
N LEU A 329 -17.71 -11.81 -0.50
CA LEU A 329 -17.82 -12.79 -1.59
C LEU A 329 -16.45 -13.05 -2.24
N VAL A 330 -15.62 -12.04 -2.33
CA VAL A 330 -14.29 -12.13 -2.96
C VAL A 330 -13.22 -12.54 -1.95
N THR A 331 -13.17 -11.88 -0.80
CA THR A 331 -12.03 -12.03 0.13
C THR A 331 -12.05 -13.35 0.91
N ILE A 332 -13.23 -13.90 1.24
CA ILE A 332 -13.31 -15.18 1.96
C ILE A 332 -12.73 -16.34 1.13
N PRO A 333 -13.11 -16.56 -0.15
CA PRO A 333 -12.51 -17.64 -0.94
C PRO A 333 -11.03 -17.40 -1.21
N PHE A 334 -10.57 -16.14 -1.44
CA PHE A 334 -9.15 -15.86 -1.57
C PHE A 334 -8.35 -16.19 -0.31
N SER A 335 -8.92 -15.91 0.87
CA SER A 335 -8.30 -16.26 2.15
C SER A 335 -8.13 -17.78 2.28
N VAL A 336 -9.19 -18.56 2.00
CA VAL A 336 -9.14 -20.02 2.06
C VAL A 336 -8.21 -20.58 1.00
N MET A 337 -8.25 -20.07 -0.23
CA MET A 337 -7.36 -20.49 -1.31
C MET A 337 -5.90 -20.28 -0.93
N LEU A 338 -5.54 -19.08 -0.44
CA LEU A 338 -4.15 -18.79 -0.05
C LEU A 338 -3.74 -19.60 1.20
N TYR A 339 -4.67 -19.89 2.11
CA TYR A 339 -4.40 -20.73 3.27
C TYR A 339 -4.06 -22.17 2.86
N VAL A 340 -4.87 -22.76 1.97
CA VAL A 340 -4.70 -24.15 1.50
C VAL A 340 -3.49 -24.29 0.59
N LEU A 341 -3.33 -23.38 -0.35
CA LEU A 341 -2.26 -23.41 -1.35
C LEU A 341 -1.05 -22.53 -0.96
N ALA A 342 -0.85 -22.23 0.34
CA ALA A 342 0.23 -21.37 0.77
C ALA A 342 1.60 -21.86 0.27
N GLU A 343 1.93 -23.12 0.49
CA GLU A 343 3.20 -23.72 0.09
C GLU A 343 3.44 -23.69 -1.43
N PRO A 344 2.55 -24.22 -2.28
CA PRO A 344 2.76 -24.15 -3.72
C PRO A 344 2.77 -22.72 -4.25
N VAL A 345 2.03 -21.79 -3.65
CA VAL A 345 2.01 -20.38 -4.07
C VAL A 345 3.36 -19.71 -3.78
N VAL A 346 3.88 -19.82 -2.54
CA VAL A 346 5.16 -19.16 -2.20
C VAL A 346 6.34 -19.84 -2.90
N THR A 347 6.28 -21.15 -3.12
CA THR A 347 7.27 -21.87 -3.89
C THR A 347 7.25 -21.45 -5.36
N PHE A 348 6.07 -21.36 -5.97
CA PHE A 348 5.95 -20.94 -7.37
C PHE A 348 6.36 -19.48 -7.58
N ILE A 349 5.88 -18.56 -6.72
CA ILE A 349 6.11 -17.13 -6.90
C ILE A 349 7.52 -16.74 -6.48
N TYR A 350 7.97 -17.16 -5.30
CA TYR A 350 9.20 -16.67 -4.67
C TYR A 350 10.33 -17.69 -4.60
N ASN A 351 10.06 -18.95 -4.91
CA ASN A 351 10.97 -20.09 -4.67
C ASN A 351 11.38 -20.19 -3.19
N ALA A 352 10.44 -19.94 -2.27
CA ALA A 352 10.68 -19.86 -0.83
C ALA A 352 9.65 -20.68 -0.04
N PRO A 353 9.75 -22.02 -0.01
CA PRO A 353 8.81 -22.90 0.72
C PRO A 353 8.79 -22.59 2.23
N ALA A 354 9.89 -22.09 2.79
CA ALA A 354 9.95 -21.71 4.21
C ALA A 354 9.03 -20.52 4.59
N ALA A 355 8.52 -19.75 3.61
CA ALA A 355 7.53 -18.71 3.85
C ALA A 355 6.10 -19.24 4.06
N THR A 356 5.88 -20.57 3.96
CA THR A 356 4.56 -21.21 4.00
C THR A 356 3.80 -20.89 5.28
N ASP A 357 4.42 -21.08 6.45
CA ASP A 357 3.75 -20.92 7.74
C ASP A 357 3.32 -19.48 7.99
N ALA A 358 4.20 -18.51 7.68
CA ALA A 358 3.89 -17.09 7.76
C ALA A 358 2.74 -16.73 6.80
N THR A 359 2.75 -17.25 5.56
CA THR A 359 1.73 -16.99 4.55
C THR A 359 0.39 -17.61 4.93
N ARG A 360 0.39 -18.87 5.39
CA ARG A 360 -0.82 -19.57 5.86
C ARG A 360 -1.49 -18.82 7.00
N ALA A 361 -0.72 -18.44 8.01
CA ALA A 361 -1.26 -17.71 9.16
C ALA A 361 -1.82 -16.34 8.79
N VAL A 362 -1.12 -15.59 7.93
CA VAL A 362 -1.54 -14.23 7.56
C VAL A 362 -2.61 -14.23 6.45
N ALA A 363 -2.86 -15.33 5.74
CA ALA A 363 -3.93 -15.44 4.73
C ALA A 363 -5.32 -15.10 5.30
N ILE A 364 -5.54 -15.37 6.59
CA ILE A 364 -6.78 -15.03 7.31
C ILE A 364 -7.03 -13.53 7.30
N ALA A 365 -5.98 -12.71 7.27
CA ALA A 365 -6.09 -11.25 7.23
C ALA A 365 -6.78 -10.72 5.96
N ILE A 366 -6.82 -11.48 4.85
CA ILE A 366 -7.44 -11.07 3.59
C ILE A 366 -8.91 -10.68 3.80
N CYS A 367 -9.67 -11.49 4.55
CA CYS A 367 -11.08 -11.21 4.85
C CYS A 367 -11.25 -9.90 5.62
N PHE A 368 -10.45 -9.73 6.67
CA PHE A 368 -10.51 -8.54 7.51
C PHE A 368 -10.02 -7.29 6.77
N LEU A 369 -9.01 -7.42 5.91
CA LEU A 369 -8.48 -6.31 5.12
C LEU A 369 -9.52 -5.81 4.10
N GLY A 370 -10.26 -6.70 3.44
CA GLY A 370 -11.36 -6.31 2.58
C GLY A 370 -12.45 -5.55 3.32
N VAL A 371 -12.87 -6.06 4.48
CA VAL A 371 -13.84 -5.37 5.36
C VAL A 371 -13.30 -4.01 5.82
N HIS A 372 -12.03 -3.94 6.24
CA HIS A 372 -11.38 -2.71 6.68
C HIS A 372 -11.34 -1.64 5.57
N GLN A 373 -10.98 -2.02 4.34
CA GLN A 373 -10.94 -1.10 3.18
C GLN A 373 -12.33 -0.52 2.88
N ILE A 374 -13.37 -1.35 2.83
CA ILE A 374 -14.74 -0.92 2.56
C ILE A 374 -15.27 -0.04 3.71
N THR A 375 -15.09 -0.44 4.96
CA THR A 375 -15.57 0.32 6.13
C THR A 375 -14.87 1.68 6.25
N THR A 376 -13.57 1.73 5.94
CA THR A 376 -12.81 2.98 5.88
C THR A 376 -13.38 3.92 4.81
N ALA A 377 -13.68 3.41 3.60
CA ALA A 377 -14.27 4.18 2.52
C ALA A 377 -15.66 4.73 2.89
N ILE A 378 -16.50 3.92 3.54
CA ILE A 378 -17.82 4.34 4.02
C ILE A 378 -17.69 5.50 5.02
N LEU A 379 -16.82 5.37 6.02
CA LEU A 379 -16.62 6.42 7.03
C LEU A 379 -16.04 7.71 6.43
N GLN A 380 -15.16 7.60 5.42
CA GLN A 380 -14.68 8.75 4.66
C GLN A 380 -15.82 9.41 3.87
N GLY A 381 -16.67 8.64 3.19
CA GLY A 381 -17.84 9.12 2.48
C GLY A 381 -18.89 9.79 3.40
N LEU A 382 -19.02 9.31 4.63
CA LEU A 382 -19.85 9.92 5.68
C LEU A 382 -19.22 11.19 6.29
N LYS A 383 -18.15 11.73 5.69
CA LYS A 383 -17.39 12.91 6.16
C LYS A 383 -16.79 12.73 7.56
N LYS A 384 -16.42 11.50 7.93
CA LYS A 384 -15.79 11.15 9.22
C LYS A 384 -14.41 10.50 9.05
N PRO A 385 -13.47 11.08 8.27
CA PRO A 385 -12.18 10.45 7.97
C PRO A 385 -11.28 10.26 9.20
N LYS A 386 -11.52 10.99 10.29
CA LYS A 386 -10.76 10.85 11.55
C LYS A 386 -11.01 9.52 12.25
N ILE A 387 -12.20 8.92 12.07
CA ILE A 387 -12.59 7.70 12.80
C ILE A 387 -11.72 6.51 12.38
N PRO A 388 -11.53 6.17 11.08
CA PRO A 388 -10.66 5.08 10.69
C PRO A 388 -9.20 5.26 11.16
N VAL A 389 -8.70 6.49 11.19
CA VAL A 389 -7.33 6.79 11.68
C VAL A 389 -7.20 6.49 13.16
N ILE A 390 -8.17 6.91 13.98
CA ILE A 390 -8.17 6.61 15.42
C ILE A 390 -8.30 5.11 15.66
N ASN A 391 -9.21 4.44 14.93
CA ASN A 391 -9.42 3.00 15.04
C ASN A 391 -8.16 2.21 14.65
N MET A 392 -7.45 2.65 13.61
CA MET A 392 -6.15 2.08 13.22
C MET A 392 -5.08 2.31 14.30
N GLY A 393 -5.08 3.46 14.97
CA GLY A 393 -4.20 3.71 16.12
C GLY A 393 -4.46 2.75 17.29
N ILE A 394 -5.73 2.48 17.61
CA ILE A 394 -6.10 1.49 18.64
C ILE A 394 -5.68 0.08 18.21
N ALA A 395 -5.93 -0.29 16.96
CA ALA A 395 -5.53 -1.58 16.40
C ALA A 395 -4.02 -1.78 16.43
N CYS A 396 -3.25 -0.73 16.15
CA CYS A 396 -1.79 -0.73 16.27
C CYS A 396 -1.32 -1.07 17.69
N LEU A 397 -1.98 -0.55 18.74
CA LEU A 397 -1.65 -0.93 20.12
C LEU A 397 -1.91 -2.42 20.37
N VAL A 398 -3.00 -2.97 19.85
CA VAL A 398 -3.28 -4.42 19.93
C VAL A 398 -2.21 -5.21 19.19
N LYS A 399 -1.79 -4.77 18.00
CA LYS A 399 -0.72 -5.41 17.23
C LYS A 399 0.59 -5.43 17.99
N VAL A 400 0.98 -4.31 18.60
CA VAL A 400 2.18 -4.20 19.43
C VAL A 400 2.13 -5.21 20.58
N ALA A 401 1.01 -5.28 21.29
CA ALA A 401 0.84 -6.24 22.37
C ALA A 401 0.92 -7.69 21.88
N CYS A 402 0.22 -8.01 20.77
CA CYS A 402 0.26 -9.34 20.16
C CYS A 402 1.69 -9.70 19.69
N ASN A 403 2.39 -8.80 19.02
CA ASN A 403 3.78 -9.01 18.61
C ASN A 403 4.68 -9.27 19.80
N TRP A 404 4.50 -8.48 20.88
CA TRP A 404 5.34 -8.61 22.08
C TRP A 404 5.21 -9.96 22.75
N PHE A 405 4.00 -10.50 22.88
CA PHE A 405 3.75 -11.76 23.55
C PHE A 405 3.83 -12.97 22.63
N LEU A 406 3.14 -12.95 21.47
CA LEU A 406 3.01 -14.13 20.62
C LEU A 406 4.30 -14.49 19.89
N VAL A 407 5.07 -13.50 19.43
CA VAL A 407 6.33 -13.76 18.70
C VAL A 407 7.41 -14.35 19.60
N ALA A 408 7.37 -14.06 20.91
CA ALA A 408 8.31 -14.59 21.86
C ALA A 408 8.06 -16.07 22.25
N ILE A 409 6.92 -16.63 21.83
CA ILE A 409 6.60 -18.03 22.09
C ILE A 409 7.32 -18.87 21.03
N PRO A 410 8.28 -19.78 21.41
CA PRO A 410 9.07 -20.55 20.45
C PRO A 410 8.20 -21.36 19.45
N ALA A 411 7.05 -21.88 19.89
CA ALA A 411 6.14 -22.64 19.06
C ALA A 411 5.41 -21.78 18.01
N LEU A 412 5.30 -20.46 18.20
CA LEU A 412 4.64 -19.55 17.27
C LEU A 412 5.66 -18.79 16.41
N GLY A 413 6.69 -18.21 17.02
CA GLY A 413 7.69 -17.45 16.29
C GLY A 413 7.08 -16.44 15.32
N ILE A 414 7.41 -16.55 14.03
CA ILE A 414 6.92 -15.63 12.99
C ILE A 414 5.41 -15.75 12.73
N THR A 415 4.81 -16.91 12.98
CA THR A 415 3.33 -17.05 12.87
C THR A 415 2.61 -16.21 13.92
N GLY A 416 3.26 -15.96 15.07
CA GLY A 416 2.79 -15.01 16.07
C GLY A 416 2.67 -13.59 15.52
N ALA A 417 3.62 -13.12 14.72
CA ALA A 417 3.55 -11.83 14.03
C ALA A 417 2.48 -11.81 12.93
N SER A 418 2.27 -12.95 12.26
CA SER A 418 1.18 -13.11 11.30
C SER A 418 -0.18 -12.95 11.98
N TYR A 419 -0.39 -13.59 13.13
CA TYR A 419 -1.62 -13.44 13.93
C TYR A 419 -1.78 -12.04 14.51
N ALA A 420 -0.69 -11.38 14.90
CA ALA A 420 -0.72 -9.98 15.32
C ALA A 420 -1.23 -9.07 14.18
N THR A 421 -0.83 -9.34 12.94
CA THR A 421 -1.33 -8.62 11.74
C THR A 421 -2.81 -8.91 11.49
N VAL A 422 -3.27 -10.14 11.67
CA VAL A 422 -4.70 -10.50 11.59
C VAL A 422 -5.50 -9.74 12.65
N ALA A 423 -4.99 -9.69 13.90
CA ALA A 423 -5.65 -8.99 15.01
C ALA A 423 -5.73 -7.47 14.77
N ASP A 424 -4.64 -6.85 14.30
CA ASP A 424 -4.58 -5.44 13.94
C ASP A 424 -5.69 -5.07 12.95
N ILE A 425 -5.69 -5.71 11.79
CA ILE A 425 -6.66 -5.44 10.73
C ILE A 425 -8.07 -5.79 11.17
N GLY A 426 -8.24 -6.89 11.90
CA GLY A 426 -9.53 -7.34 12.43
C GLY A 426 -10.14 -6.36 13.44
N VAL A 427 -9.33 -5.86 14.38
CA VAL A 427 -9.77 -4.85 15.36
C VAL A 427 -10.12 -3.53 14.66
N ALA A 428 -9.29 -3.06 13.72
CA ALA A 428 -9.59 -1.85 12.95
C ALA A 428 -10.92 -1.98 12.19
N ALA A 429 -11.14 -3.13 11.52
CA ALA A 429 -12.39 -3.41 10.81
C ALA A 429 -13.60 -3.48 11.75
N ALA A 430 -13.47 -4.16 12.90
CA ALA A 430 -14.55 -4.27 13.89
C ALA A 430 -14.93 -2.91 14.48
N LEU A 431 -13.94 -2.09 14.86
CA LEU A 431 -14.20 -0.74 15.35
C LEU A 431 -14.88 0.14 14.29
N ASN A 432 -14.43 0.07 13.03
CA ASN A 432 -15.09 0.78 11.94
C ASN A 432 -16.56 0.35 11.80
N LEU A 433 -16.85 -0.96 11.86
CA LEU A 433 -18.22 -1.49 11.80
C LEU A 433 -19.10 -0.99 12.93
N VAL A 434 -18.59 -0.90 14.16
CA VAL A 434 -19.33 -0.34 15.30
C VAL A 434 -19.72 1.12 15.03
N PHE A 435 -18.83 1.92 14.47
CA PHE A 435 -19.14 3.31 14.12
C PHE A 435 -20.13 3.41 12.95
N ILE A 436 -20.05 2.54 11.94
CA ILE A 436 -21.00 2.47 10.83
C ILE A 436 -22.38 2.08 11.38
N TYR A 437 -22.47 1.05 12.21
CA TYR A 437 -23.72 0.64 12.86
C TYR A 437 -24.39 1.82 13.59
N ARG A 438 -23.63 2.54 14.41
CA ARG A 438 -24.15 3.70 15.14
C ARG A 438 -24.65 4.84 14.24
N LYS A 439 -24.18 4.93 12.99
CA LYS A 439 -24.53 6.00 12.07
C LYS A 439 -25.58 5.63 11.02
N THR A 440 -25.57 4.40 10.58
CA THR A 440 -26.41 3.92 9.46
C THR A 440 -27.36 2.78 9.84
N GLY A 441 -27.22 2.22 11.05
CA GLY A 441 -27.96 1.01 11.46
C GLY A 441 -27.51 -0.27 10.75
N TYR A 442 -26.46 -0.23 9.94
CA TYR A 442 -26.01 -1.37 9.17
C TYR A 442 -25.38 -2.45 10.07
N ILE A 443 -25.85 -3.68 9.91
CA ILE A 443 -25.30 -4.90 10.53
C ILE A 443 -24.91 -5.86 9.42
N ILE A 444 -23.74 -6.52 9.56
CA ILE A 444 -23.33 -7.58 8.64
C ILE A 444 -24.34 -8.73 8.71
N ASP A 445 -24.82 -9.15 7.56
CA ASP A 445 -25.68 -10.32 7.46
C ASP A 445 -24.89 -11.61 7.75
N ILE A 446 -25.08 -12.14 8.96
CA ILE A 446 -24.40 -13.33 9.45
C ILE A 446 -24.72 -14.55 8.54
N LYS A 447 -25.94 -14.64 7.98
CA LYS A 447 -26.32 -15.74 7.09
C LYS A 447 -25.44 -15.73 5.82
N THR A 448 -25.22 -14.53 5.25
CA THR A 448 -24.33 -14.37 4.10
C THR A 448 -22.88 -14.73 4.45
N VAL A 449 -22.38 -14.33 5.62
CA VAL A 449 -21.01 -14.69 6.06
C VAL A 449 -20.88 -16.21 6.22
N VAL A 450 -21.78 -16.82 6.97
CA VAL A 450 -21.75 -18.28 7.23
C VAL A 450 -21.82 -19.07 5.92
N ARG A 451 -22.72 -18.68 5.01
CA ARG A 451 -22.81 -19.31 3.69
C ARG A 451 -21.51 -19.20 2.91
N ASN A 452 -20.91 -18.00 2.83
CA ASN A 452 -19.64 -17.77 2.14
C ASN A 452 -18.52 -18.62 2.76
N VAL A 453 -18.45 -18.70 4.09
CA VAL A 453 -17.44 -19.51 4.80
C VAL A 453 -17.63 -21.00 4.51
N ILE A 454 -18.88 -21.51 4.55
CA ILE A 454 -19.16 -22.93 4.24
C ILE A 454 -18.77 -23.24 2.78
N CYS A 455 -19.22 -22.43 1.82
CA CYS A 455 -18.87 -22.63 0.40
C CYS A 455 -17.35 -22.55 0.16
N ALA A 456 -16.67 -21.62 0.83
CA ALA A 456 -15.21 -21.51 0.73
C ALA A 456 -14.49 -22.68 1.42
N ALA A 457 -15.01 -23.19 2.54
CA ALA A 457 -14.45 -24.37 3.19
C ALA A 457 -14.57 -25.63 2.30
N VAL A 458 -15.73 -25.84 1.66
CA VAL A 458 -15.91 -26.93 0.69
C VAL A 458 -14.95 -26.77 -0.50
N MET A 459 -14.82 -25.56 -1.03
CA MET A 459 -13.82 -25.23 -2.06
C MET A 459 -12.42 -25.60 -1.59
N GLY A 460 -12.02 -25.16 -0.38
CA GLY A 460 -10.69 -25.42 0.17
C GLY A 460 -10.38 -26.91 0.33
N ILE A 461 -11.36 -27.70 0.82
CA ILE A 461 -11.24 -29.15 0.93
C ILE A 461 -11.05 -29.77 -0.47
N ALA A 462 -11.87 -29.38 -1.44
CA ALA A 462 -11.75 -29.86 -2.81
C ALA A 462 -10.39 -29.50 -3.43
N MET A 463 -9.90 -28.28 -3.19
CA MET A 463 -8.58 -27.82 -3.67
C MET A 463 -7.43 -28.62 -3.04
N TYR A 464 -7.52 -28.94 -1.75
CA TYR A 464 -6.51 -29.72 -1.05
C TYR A 464 -6.37 -31.12 -1.68
N PHE A 465 -7.48 -31.87 -1.81
CA PHE A 465 -7.45 -33.20 -2.43
C PHE A 465 -7.10 -33.17 -3.92
N LEU A 466 -7.57 -32.16 -4.65
CA LEU A 466 -7.24 -32.03 -6.06
C LEU A 466 -5.75 -31.74 -6.25
N TYR A 467 -5.17 -30.84 -5.45
CA TYR A 467 -3.75 -30.52 -5.53
C TYR A 467 -2.89 -31.74 -5.17
N ASP A 468 -3.25 -32.48 -4.14
CA ASP A 468 -2.58 -33.74 -3.75
C ASP A 468 -2.59 -34.77 -4.89
N ALA A 469 -3.73 -34.91 -5.55
CA ALA A 469 -3.91 -35.87 -6.66
C ALA A 469 -3.11 -35.50 -7.92
N ILE A 470 -2.99 -34.20 -8.25
CA ILE A 470 -2.37 -33.72 -9.50
C ILE A 470 -1.01 -33.03 -9.31
N GLY A 471 -0.50 -32.96 -8.07
CA GLY A 471 0.77 -32.28 -7.75
C GLY A 471 1.98 -32.78 -8.57
N HIS A 472 1.92 -34.03 -9.05
CA HIS A 472 2.96 -34.66 -9.86
C HIS A 472 3.06 -34.14 -11.31
N ILE A 473 2.05 -33.46 -11.85
CA ILE A 473 2.07 -32.96 -13.26
C ILE A 473 2.84 -31.62 -13.44
N GLY A 474 3.43 -31.11 -12.38
CA GLY A 474 4.23 -29.89 -12.36
C GLY A 474 3.54 -28.73 -11.63
N LEU A 475 4.35 -27.95 -10.91
CA LEU A 475 3.88 -26.93 -9.97
C LEU A 475 2.94 -25.88 -10.61
N PHE A 476 3.28 -25.39 -11.82
CA PHE A 476 2.45 -24.39 -12.52
C PHE A 476 1.10 -24.95 -12.95
N LEU A 477 1.09 -26.15 -13.54
CA LEU A 477 -0.16 -26.74 -14.05
C LEU A 477 -1.06 -27.16 -12.90
N SER A 478 -0.52 -27.83 -11.88
CA SER A 478 -1.30 -28.25 -10.70
C SER A 478 -1.89 -27.04 -9.97
N LEU A 479 -1.12 -25.96 -9.78
CA LEU A 479 -1.61 -24.75 -9.15
C LEU A 479 -2.72 -24.09 -9.98
N THR A 480 -2.53 -23.99 -11.30
CA THR A 480 -3.52 -23.38 -12.21
C THR A 480 -4.83 -24.17 -12.24
N ILE A 481 -4.73 -25.49 -12.44
CA ILE A 481 -5.92 -26.36 -12.50
C ILE A 481 -6.66 -26.32 -11.16
N THR A 482 -5.96 -26.44 -10.04
CA THR A 482 -6.57 -26.41 -8.70
C THR A 482 -7.24 -25.08 -8.43
N THR A 483 -6.62 -23.95 -8.80
CA THR A 483 -7.20 -22.62 -8.61
C THR A 483 -8.45 -22.42 -9.46
N VAL A 484 -8.42 -22.80 -10.73
CA VAL A 484 -9.57 -22.69 -11.63
C VAL A 484 -10.71 -23.60 -11.19
N ALA A 485 -10.43 -24.85 -10.87
CA ALA A 485 -11.43 -25.80 -10.39
C ALA A 485 -12.04 -25.35 -9.06
N GLY A 486 -11.21 -24.93 -8.09
CA GLY A 486 -11.69 -24.40 -6.83
C GLY A 486 -12.58 -23.16 -7.00
N SER A 487 -12.18 -22.22 -7.85
CA SER A 487 -13.00 -21.05 -8.17
C SER A 487 -14.34 -21.43 -8.79
N ALA A 488 -14.36 -22.38 -9.71
CA ALA A 488 -15.58 -22.89 -10.34
C ALA A 488 -16.50 -23.56 -9.32
N ILE A 489 -15.95 -24.38 -8.40
CA ILE A 489 -16.69 -25.01 -7.31
C ILE A 489 -17.32 -23.94 -6.40
N TYR A 490 -16.55 -22.92 -5.98
CA TYR A 490 -17.06 -21.85 -5.14
C TYR A 490 -18.21 -21.09 -5.81
N ILE A 491 -18.01 -20.66 -7.06
CA ILE A 491 -19.02 -19.94 -7.83
C ILE A 491 -20.28 -20.80 -8.00
N GLY A 492 -20.12 -22.07 -8.33
CA GLY A 492 -21.24 -23.04 -8.47
C GLY A 492 -22.02 -23.21 -7.18
N LEU A 493 -21.33 -23.37 -6.04
CA LEU A 493 -21.97 -23.47 -4.72
C LEU A 493 -22.68 -22.19 -4.33
N MET A 494 -22.08 -21.03 -4.59
CA MET A 494 -22.70 -19.73 -4.32
C MET A 494 -23.93 -19.49 -5.20
N ALA A 495 -23.93 -19.91 -6.45
CA ALA A 495 -25.10 -19.88 -7.32
C ALA A 495 -26.21 -20.83 -6.84
N ALA A 496 -25.87 -22.08 -6.50
CA ALA A 496 -26.81 -23.08 -6.00
C ALA A 496 -27.46 -22.69 -4.67
N THR A 497 -26.71 -22.01 -3.78
CA THR A 497 -27.20 -21.56 -2.46
C THR A 497 -27.85 -20.18 -2.49
N GLY A 498 -28.01 -19.56 -3.67
CA GLY A 498 -28.56 -18.20 -3.80
C GLY A 498 -27.67 -17.12 -3.21
N GLY A 499 -26.38 -17.37 -3.11
CA GLY A 499 -25.39 -16.44 -2.56
C GLY A 499 -24.99 -15.32 -3.53
N VAL A 500 -25.09 -15.57 -4.83
CA VAL A 500 -24.91 -14.57 -5.89
C VAL A 500 -26.27 -14.25 -6.49
N THR A 501 -26.70 -13.01 -6.44
CA THR A 501 -27.92 -12.53 -7.10
C THR A 501 -27.57 -11.96 -8.47
N ARG A 502 -28.57 -11.90 -9.37
CA ARG A 502 -28.40 -11.22 -10.69
C ARG A 502 -27.91 -9.79 -10.56
N ALA A 503 -28.32 -9.09 -9.50
CA ALA A 503 -27.84 -7.73 -9.21
C ALA A 503 -26.33 -7.69 -8.88
N ASP A 504 -25.79 -8.71 -8.23
CA ASP A 504 -24.35 -8.77 -7.93
C ASP A 504 -23.52 -9.02 -9.18
N ALA A 505 -24.02 -9.89 -10.09
CA ALA A 505 -23.36 -10.18 -11.35
C ALA A 505 -23.23 -8.94 -12.25
N GLN A 506 -24.21 -8.03 -12.22
CA GLN A 506 -24.17 -6.77 -12.98
C GLN A 506 -23.15 -5.76 -12.45
N HIS A 507 -22.77 -5.84 -11.17
CA HIS A 507 -21.78 -4.96 -10.55
C HIS A 507 -20.33 -5.48 -10.60
N LEU A 508 -20.11 -6.71 -11.04
CA LEU A 508 -18.77 -7.26 -11.22
C LEU A 508 -18.21 -6.83 -12.61
N PRO A 509 -16.99 -6.24 -12.66
CA PRO A 509 -16.46 -5.58 -13.87
C PRO A 509 -16.21 -6.51 -15.07
N PHE A 510 -16.30 -7.83 -14.92
CA PHE A 510 -16.12 -8.80 -16.01
C PHE A 510 -17.39 -9.61 -16.33
N PHE A 511 -18.35 -9.71 -15.43
CA PHE A 511 -19.52 -10.58 -15.56
C PHE A 511 -20.79 -9.82 -15.98
N GLY A 512 -20.85 -8.51 -15.85
CA GLY A 512 -22.02 -7.69 -16.22
C GLY A 512 -22.42 -7.69 -17.70
N ARG A 513 -21.61 -8.33 -18.59
CA ARG A 513 -21.94 -8.51 -20.00
C ARG A 513 -22.55 -9.87 -20.35
N PHE A 514 -22.59 -10.82 -19.40
CA PHE A 514 -23.03 -12.20 -19.63
C PHE A 514 -24.37 -12.54 -18.96
N PHE A 515 -24.94 -11.62 -18.20
CA PHE A 515 -26.24 -11.73 -17.53
C PHE A 515 -27.10 -10.49 -17.79
#